data_5255e68304a9e65bc3197186e722325b
#
_entry.id   5255e68304a9e65bc3197186e722325b
#
_cell.length_a   1.000
_cell.length_b   1.000
_cell.length_c   1.000
_cell.angle_alpha   90.00
_cell.angle_beta   90.00
_cell.angle_gamma   90.00
#
_symmetry.space_group_name_H-M   'P 1'
#
loop_
_entity.id
_entity.type
_entity.pdbx_description
1 polymer ?
#
loop_
_entity_poly.entity_id
_entity_poly.type
_entity_poly.pdbx_seq_one_letter_code
_entity_poly.pdbx_strand_id
1 'polypeptide(L)'
;MCTLLLLLASAAAAQSRSPEQIFHDAVAAQQRGDDATAVREYRELLKQYPGTAEARANLGVILARQGHFDEAIEQYLAALAGHESNSALRFNLAVAYYKKSAFEEAARQFDILHRANLGDARVSTLLGDCYAHLGQDEQALAILGPLETASPDDLAVEALLAPILVRTGHPREGMERYVKIGRLGHNAQAYLLAGQTALKLSLYEDARDDADAALKLNPQLPGVYTVRGMALPLLGDSPGAIEALNKALAADPNDFDAHFTLGKTLRTAGDLPGARRHLARAMQLKPDSAVAFYEMARVERSENKIEDAVKDFEHAIHLDPKWAQPHVELSALYFRLNRPADGEREKAEFDRLNVLPGGKLQN
;
A
#
# COMPACT_ATOMS: atom_id res chain seq x y z
N MET A 1 -42.03 80.77 -31.86
CA MET A 1 -42.61 79.44 -31.60
C MET A 1 -41.45 78.42 -31.38
N CYS A 2 -41.16 78.22 -30.13
CA CYS A 2 -40.13 77.25 -29.68
C CYS A 2 -40.83 75.93 -29.31
N THR A 3 -40.64 74.89 -30.06
CA THR A 3 -41.11 73.54 -29.74
C THR A 3 -40.06 72.82 -28.93
N LEU A 4 -40.37 72.58 -27.68
CA LEU A 4 -39.58 71.85 -26.70
C LEU A 4 -39.82 70.38 -26.92
N LEU A 5 -38.81 69.66 -27.45
CA LEU A 5 -38.83 68.18 -27.54
C LEU A 5 -38.40 67.60 -26.19
N LEU A 6 -39.38 67.07 -25.46
CA LEU A 6 -39.14 66.23 -24.30
C LEU A 6 -38.68 64.83 -24.73
N LEU A 7 -37.40 64.57 -24.58
CA LEU A 7 -36.82 63.25 -24.64
C LEU A 7 -37.16 62.50 -23.34
N LEU A 8 -38.14 61.61 -23.35
CA LEU A 8 -38.38 60.61 -22.33
C LEU A 8 -37.34 59.49 -22.51
N ALA A 9 -36.25 59.60 -21.73
CA ALA A 9 -35.37 58.49 -21.54
C ALA A 9 -36.05 57.50 -20.57
N SER A 10 -36.66 56.45 -21.15
CA SER A 10 -37.11 55.26 -20.37
C SER A 10 -35.89 54.52 -19.89
N ALA A 11 -35.47 54.82 -18.66
CA ALA A 11 -34.56 53.92 -17.93
C ALA A 11 -35.35 52.64 -17.66
N ALA A 12 -35.12 51.64 -18.49
CA ALA A 12 -35.52 50.26 -18.18
C ALA A 12 -34.69 49.88 -16.96
N ALA A 13 -35.29 50.02 -15.77
CA ALA A 13 -34.74 49.40 -14.58
C ALA A 13 -34.65 47.89 -14.86
N ALA A 14 -33.44 47.40 -15.02
CA ALA A 14 -33.21 45.97 -15.08
C ALA A 14 -33.80 45.41 -13.78
N GLN A 15 -34.93 44.73 -13.89
CA GLN A 15 -35.56 44.05 -12.78
C GLN A 15 -34.52 43.05 -12.20
N SER A 16 -33.99 43.33 -11.01
CA SER A 16 -33.09 42.41 -10.33
C SER A 16 -33.83 41.08 -10.15
N ARG A 17 -33.24 40.00 -10.68
CA ARG A 17 -33.79 38.62 -10.52
C ARG A 17 -34.02 38.37 -9.03
N SER A 18 -35.15 37.70 -8.69
CA SER A 18 -35.38 37.31 -7.29
C SER A 18 -34.40 36.20 -6.86
N PRO A 19 -34.14 36.04 -5.56
CA PRO A 19 -33.29 34.94 -5.07
C PRO A 19 -33.76 33.57 -5.56
N GLU A 20 -35.09 33.35 -5.58
CA GLU A 20 -35.72 32.12 -6.04
C GLU A 20 -35.44 31.88 -7.54
N GLN A 21 -35.49 32.95 -8.34
CA GLN A 21 -35.22 32.90 -9.77
C GLN A 21 -33.74 32.54 -10.02
N ILE A 22 -32.80 33.21 -9.31
CA ILE A 22 -31.36 32.92 -9.44
C ILE A 22 -31.07 31.46 -9.02
N PHE A 23 -31.67 31.00 -7.91
CA PHE A 23 -31.52 29.63 -7.45
C PHE A 23 -32.07 28.63 -8.46
N HIS A 24 -33.27 28.88 -9.00
CA HIS A 24 -33.88 28.01 -10.03
C HIS A 24 -33.01 27.93 -11.29
N ASP A 25 -32.47 29.07 -11.77
CA ASP A 25 -31.62 29.15 -12.94
C ASP A 25 -30.30 28.35 -12.69
N ALA A 26 -29.72 28.46 -11.50
CA ALA A 26 -28.54 27.70 -11.09
C ALA A 26 -28.79 26.19 -11.07
N VAL A 27 -29.90 25.74 -10.47
CA VAL A 27 -30.29 24.31 -10.47
C VAL A 27 -30.53 23.79 -11.87
N ALA A 28 -31.22 24.56 -12.72
CA ALA A 28 -31.48 24.19 -14.10
C ALA A 28 -30.18 24.07 -14.93
N ALA A 29 -29.21 24.97 -14.71
CA ALA A 29 -27.89 24.88 -15.31
C ALA A 29 -27.14 23.62 -14.84
N GLN A 30 -27.14 23.34 -13.55
CA GLN A 30 -26.51 22.13 -12.95
C GLN A 30 -27.12 20.84 -13.52
N GLN A 31 -28.45 20.77 -13.68
CA GLN A 31 -29.14 19.61 -14.24
C GLN A 31 -28.79 19.37 -15.72
N ARG A 32 -28.49 20.42 -16.47
CA ARG A 32 -28.02 20.32 -17.87
C ARG A 32 -26.52 20.03 -17.97
N GLY A 33 -25.80 19.97 -16.85
CA GLY A 33 -24.33 19.79 -16.82
C GLY A 33 -23.55 21.07 -17.16
N ASP A 34 -24.22 22.24 -17.21
CA ASP A 34 -23.56 23.54 -17.40
C ASP A 34 -23.05 24.05 -16.04
N ASP A 35 -21.96 23.39 -15.58
CA ASP A 35 -21.34 23.70 -14.30
C ASP A 35 -20.83 25.13 -14.20
N ALA A 36 -20.33 25.71 -15.31
CA ALA A 36 -19.81 27.07 -15.33
C ALA A 36 -20.93 28.09 -15.04
N THR A 37 -22.08 27.93 -15.67
CA THR A 37 -23.24 28.78 -15.39
C THR A 37 -23.78 28.52 -13.99
N ALA A 38 -23.91 27.26 -13.55
CA ALA A 38 -24.41 26.94 -12.22
C ALA A 38 -23.53 27.57 -11.11
N VAL A 39 -22.20 27.43 -11.20
CA VAL A 39 -21.26 28.04 -10.23
C VAL A 39 -21.40 29.55 -10.20
N ARG A 40 -21.51 30.21 -11.37
CA ARG A 40 -21.69 31.67 -11.43
C ARG A 40 -22.99 32.10 -10.73
N GLU A 41 -24.09 31.44 -11.05
CA GLU A 41 -25.42 31.79 -10.49
C GLU A 41 -25.48 31.49 -8.98
N TYR A 42 -24.94 30.35 -8.48
CA TYR A 42 -24.85 30.09 -7.06
C TYR A 42 -23.97 31.15 -6.33
N ARG A 43 -22.80 31.49 -6.91
CA ARG A 43 -21.96 32.54 -6.32
C ARG A 43 -22.66 33.92 -6.29
N GLU A 44 -23.42 34.26 -7.32
CA GLU A 44 -24.19 35.48 -7.38
C GLU A 44 -25.29 35.51 -6.31
N LEU A 45 -26.03 34.41 -6.14
CA LEU A 45 -27.02 34.27 -5.07
C LEU A 45 -26.37 34.41 -3.69
N LEU A 46 -25.23 33.75 -3.45
CA LEU A 46 -24.54 33.74 -2.15
C LEU A 46 -23.92 35.10 -1.79
N LYS A 47 -23.60 35.96 -2.77
CA LYS A 47 -23.19 37.35 -2.48
C LYS A 47 -24.34 38.15 -1.85
N GLN A 48 -25.56 37.95 -2.28
CA GLN A 48 -26.71 38.67 -1.83
C GLN A 48 -27.33 38.01 -0.58
N TYR A 49 -27.33 36.67 -0.56
CA TYR A 49 -27.95 35.82 0.46
C TYR A 49 -26.98 34.77 1.00
N PRO A 50 -25.98 35.17 1.79
CA PRO A 50 -24.88 34.27 2.21
C PRO A 50 -25.33 33.10 3.10
N GLY A 51 -26.54 33.18 3.68
CA GLY A 51 -27.11 32.12 4.53
C GLY A 51 -27.85 31.00 3.79
N THR A 52 -27.91 31.02 2.44
CA THR A 52 -28.65 30.01 1.67
C THR A 52 -27.89 28.66 1.65
N ALA A 53 -28.24 27.81 2.63
CA ALA A 53 -27.55 26.51 2.84
C ALA A 53 -27.64 25.60 1.61
N GLU A 54 -28.76 25.53 0.91
CA GLU A 54 -28.98 24.72 -0.28
C GLU A 54 -28.09 25.19 -1.44
N ALA A 55 -27.92 26.51 -1.62
CA ALA A 55 -27.05 27.03 -2.67
C ALA A 55 -25.57 26.69 -2.39
N ARG A 56 -25.14 26.78 -1.11
CA ARG A 56 -23.82 26.36 -0.69
C ARG A 56 -23.60 24.85 -0.90
N ALA A 57 -24.55 24.01 -0.50
CA ALA A 57 -24.50 22.59 -0.68
C ALA A 57 -24.34 22.19 -2.16
N ASN A 58 -25.15 22.77 -3.05
CA ASN A 58 -25.10 22.51 -4.49
C ASN A 58 -23.81 23.02 -5.12
N LEU A 59 -23.34 24.23 -4.73
CA LEU A 59 -22.05 24.76 -5.17
C LEU A 59 -20.90 23.82 -4.74
N GLY A 60 -20.92 23.36 -3.48
CA GLY A 60 -19.96 22.40 -2.96
C GLY A 60 -19.92 21.08 -3.77
N VAL A 61 -21.08 20.55 -4.18
CA VAL A 61 -21.15 19.34 -5.02
C VAL A 61 -20.45 19.55 -6.36
N ILE A 62 -20.68 20.70 -7.02
CA ILE A 62 -20.03 21.00 -8.31
C ILE A 62 -18.53 21.15 -8.12
N LEU A 63 -18.10 21.91 -7.12
CA LEU A 63 -16.68 22.12 -6.81
C LEU A 63 -15.97 20.81 -6.50
N ALA A 64 -16.58 19.94 -5.67
CA ALA A 64 -16.02 18.61 -5.38
C ALA A 64 -15.90 17.73 -6.63
N ARG A 65 -16.88 17.75 -7.53
CA ARG A 65 -16.82 17.03 -8.81
C ARG A 65 -15.68 17.55 -9.71
N GLN A 66 -15.36 18.84 -9.63
CA GLN A 66 -14.26 19.46 -10.37
C GLN A 66 -12.90 19.26 -9.69
N GLY A 67 -12.84 18.62 -8.52
CA GLY A 67 -11.60 18.40 -7.75
C GLY A 67 -11.19 19.60 -6.88
N HIS A 68 -12.00 20.66 -6.79
CA HIS A 68 -11.76 21.83 -5.97
C HIS A 68 -12.21 21.57 -4.52
N PHE A 69 -11.54 20.58 -3.88
CA PHE A 69 -11.99 20.07 -2.58
C PHE A 69 -11.93 21.10 -1.47
N ASP A 70 -10.95 22.01 -1.46
CA ASP A 70 -10.84 23.06 -0.43
C ASP A 70 -12.06 23.99 -0.47
N GLU A 71 -12.40 24.51 -1.65
CA GLU A 71 -13.58 25.37 -1.81
C GLU A 71 -14.88 24.61 -1.49
N ALA A 72 -14.98 23.34 -1.90
CA ALA A 72 -16.14 22.51 -1.59
C ALA A 72 -16.32 22.33 -0.08
N ILE A 73 -15.23 22.05 0.66
CA ILE A 73 -15.23 21.93 2.12
C ILE A 73 -15.71 23.22 2.78
N GLU A 74 -15.22 24.39 2.33
CA GLU A 74 -15.68 25.70 2.85
C GLU A 74 -17.19 25.85 2.67
N GLN A 75 -17.72 25.53 1.49
CA GLN A 75 -19.15 25.63 1.21
C GLN A 75 -19.97 24.65 2.08
N TYR A 76 -19.50 23.39 2.23
CA TYR A 76 -20.18 22.41 3.05
C TYR A 76 -20.17 22.79 4.55
N LEU A 77 -19.05 23.28 5.08
CA LEU A 77 -18.97 23.76 6.46
C LEU A 77 -19.93 24.91 6.71
N ALA A 78 -19.95 25.89 5.80
CA ALA A 78 -20.87 27.02 5.91
C ALA A 78 -22.34 26.61 5.74
N ALA A 79 -22.64 25.58 4.94
CA ALA A 79 -23.98 25.04 4.80
C ALA A 79 -24.43 24.23 6.03
N LEU A 80 -23.50 23.56 6.72
CA LEU A 80 -23.77 22.80 7.93
C LEU A 80 -24.02 23.69 9.15
N ALA A 81 -23.52 24.93 9.13
CA ALA A 81 -23.75 25.87 10.22
C ALA A 81 -25.28 26.13 10.41
N GLY A 82 -25.85 25.69 11.55
CA GLY A 82 -27.26 25.68 11.80
C GLY A 82 -28.08 24.52 11.19
N HIS A 83 -27.41 23.59 10.52
CA HIS A 83 -28.02 22.38 9.92
C HIS A 83 -27.21 21.11 10.26
N GLU A 84 -26.69 21.02 11.47
CA GLU A 84 -25.74 19.98 11.93
C GLU A 84 -26.31 18.56 11.84
N SER A 85 -27.62 18.39 11.81
CA SER A 85 -28.32 17.11 11.66
C SER A 85 -28.43 16.64 10.20
N ASN A 86 -28.02 17.46 9.22
CA ASN A 86 -28.10 17.07 7.80
C ASN A 86 -27.04 16.03 7.45
N SER A 87 -27.43 14.75 7.51
CA SER A 87 -26.54 13.61 7.25
C SER A 87 -26.01 13.58 5.80
N ALA A 88 -26.83 13.99 4.81
CA ALA A 88 -26.39 14.01 3.41
C ALA A 88 -25.28 15.05 3.18
N LEU A 89 -25.45 16.24 3.75
CA LEU A 89 -24.46 17.30 3.65
C LEU A 89 -23.17 16.92 4.39
N ARG A 90 -23.29 16.32 5.60
CA ARG A 90 -22.15 15.80 6.36
C ARG A 90 -21.41 14.71 5.60
N PHE A 91 -22.14 13.83 4.90
CA PHE A 91 -21.53 12.80 4.06
C PHE A 91 -20.71 13.41 2.91
N ASN A 92 -21.25 14.43 2.23
CA ASN A 92 -20.53 15.14 1.16
C ASN A 92 -19.25 15.81 1.69
N LEU A 93 -19.33 16.43 2.87
CA LEU A 93 -18.17 17.01 3.56
C LEU A 93 -17.12 15.93 3.87
N ALA A 94 -17.54 14.80 4.44
CA ALA A 94 -16.66 13.69 4.76
C ALA A 94 -15.95 13.15 3.52
N VAL A 95 -16.68 12.97 2.42
CA VAL A 95 -16.12 12.51 1.13
C VAL A 95 -15.15 13.55 0.56
N ALA A 96 -15.44 14.85 0.69
CA ALA A 96 -14.51 15.89 0.23
C ALA A 96 -13.18 15.86 1.01
N TYR A 97 -13.23 15.71 2.34
CA TYR A 97 -12.03 15.50 3.16
C TYR A 97 -11.28 14.22 2.75
N TYR A 98 -12.00 13.11 2.58
CA TYR A 98 -11.42 11.83 2.15
C TYR A 98 -10.68 11.96 0.80
N LYS A 99 -11.32 12.58 -0.19
CA LYS A 99 -10.72 12.81 -1.53
C LYS A 99 -9.50 13.72 -1.50
N LYS A 100 -9.42 14.61 -0.53
CA LYS A 100 -8.25 15.45 -0.23
C LYS A 100 -7.16 14.70 0.55
N SER A 101 -7.38 13.45 0.95
CA SER A 101 -6.52 12.66 1.85
C SER A 101 -6.41 13.27 3.27
N ALA A 102 -7.36 14.08 3.68
CA ALA A 102 -7.51 14.61 5.04
C ALA A 102 -8.29 13.57 5.88
N PHE A 103 -7.62 12.45 6.17
CA PHE A 103 -8.28 11.27 6.73
C PHE A 103 -8.77 11.48 8.17
N GLU A 104 -8.09 12.29 8.98
CA GLU A 104 -8.55 12.63 10.33
C GLU A 104 -9.88 13.39 10.31
N GLU A 105 -9.99 14.40 9.44
CA GLU A 105 -11.21 15.19 9.27
C GLU A 105 -12.35 14.33 8.69
N ALA A 106 -12.03 13.52 7.70
CA ALA A 106 -12.97 12.58 7.10
C ALA A 106 -13.51 11.59 8.14
N ALA A 107 -12.62 10.97 8.93
CA ALA A 107 -12.98 10.02 9.97
C ALA A 107 -13.91 10.66 11.02
N ARG A 108 -13.63 11.90 11.47
CA ARG A 108 -14.53 12.62 12.39
C ARG A 108 -15.94 12.78 11.84
N GLN A 109 -16.09 13.11 10.56
CA GLN A 109 -17.41 13.27 9.96
C GLN A 109 -18.10 11.93 9.71
N PHE A 110 -17.38 10.92 9.26
CA PHE A 110 -17.92 9.57 9.06
C PHE A 110 -18.30 8.91 10.41
N ASP A 111 -17.55 9.13 11.49
CA ASP A 111 -17.86 8.59 12.81
C ASP A 111 -19.22 9.13 13.34
N ILE A 112 -19.48 10.42 13.14
CA ILE A 112 -20.78 11.03 13.48
C ILE A 112 -21.90 10.33 12.70
N LEU A 113 -21.70 10.08 11.40
CA LEU A 113 -22.68 9.41 10.55
C LEU A 113 -22.86 7.93 10.93
N HIS A 114 -21.76 7.25 11.21
CA HIS A 114 -21.77 5.85 11.63
C HIS A 114 -22.55 5.67 12.94
N ARG A 115 -22.30 6.51 13.94
CA ARG A 115 -23.05 6.48 15.23
C ARG A 115 -24.53 6.78 15.05
N ALA A 116 -24.89 7.63 14.08
CA ALA A 116 -26.29 7.93 13.78
C ALA A 116 -27.00 6.77 13.07
N ASN A 117 -26.29 5.97 12.30
CA ASN A 117 -26.80 4.79 11.60
C ASN A 117 -25.72 3.72 11.45
N LEU A 118 -25.63 2.81 12.43
CA LEU A 118 -24.68 1.70 12.46
C LEU A 118 -24.83 0.70 11.29
N GLY A 119 -25.99 0.70 10.64
CA GLY A 119 -26.29 -0.18 9.50
C GLY A 119 -25.85 0.37 8.12
N ASP A 120 -25.34 1.58 8.04
CA ASP A 120 -24.85 2.13 6.76
C ASP A 120 -23.46 1.57 6.44
N ALA A 121 -23.45 0.47 5.66
CA ALA A 121 -22.22 -0.20 5.25
C ALA A 121 -21.27 0.73 4.48
N ARG A 122 -21.79 1.64 3.65
CA ARG A 122 -20.97 2.57 2.88
C ARG A 122 -20.22 3.55 3.80
N VAL A 123 -20.88 4.10 4.80
CA VAL A 123 -20.27 4.99 5.80
C VAL A 123 -19.22 4.22 6.59
N SER A 124 -19.57 3.01 7.06
CA SER A 124 -18.69 2.18 7.85
C SER A 124 -17.43 1.76 7.07
N THR A 125 -17.57 1.39 5.80
CA THR A 125 -16.42 1.07 4.93
C THR A 125 -15.48 2.27 4.79
N LEU A 126 -16.00 3.46 4.50
CA LEU A 126 -15.19 4.67 4.37
C LEU A 126 -14.54 5.09 5.70
N LEU A 127 -15.23 4.91 6.81
CA LEU A 127 -14.66 5.16 8.14
C LEU A 127 -13.52 4.18 8.45
N GLY A 128 -13.73 2.89 8.18
CA GLY A 128 -12.70 1.86 8.35
C GLY A 128 -11.47 2.13 7.49
N ASP A 129 -11.68 2.56 6.24
CA ASP A 129 -10.59 2.93 5.33
C ASP A 129 -9.82 4.18 5.82
N CYS A 130 -10.52 5.21 6.34
CA CYS A 130 -9.86 6.33 6.99
C CYS A 130 -8.96 5.88 8.14
N TYR A 131 -9.48 5.02 9.04
CA TYR A 131 -8.67 4.49 10.15
C TYR A 131 -7.49 3.67 9.67
N ALA A 132 -7.64 2.88 8.60
CA ALA A 132 -6.55 2.13 7.99
C ALA A 132 -5.43 3.04 7.45
N HIS A 133 -5.79 4.14 6.78
CA HIS A 133 -4.84 5.15 6.29
C HIS A 133 -4.13 5.89 7.43
N LEU A 134 -4.78 6.05 8.58
CA LEU A 134 -4.20 6.66 9.78
C LEU A 134 -3.33 5.68 10.60
N GLY A 135 -3.25 4.40 10.21
CA GLY A 135 -2.59 3.37 10.98
C GLY A 135 -3.31 3.00 12.28
N GLN A 136 -4.57 3.38 12.40
CA GLN A 136 -5.45 3.08 13.55
C GLN A 136 -6.14 1.73 13.33
N ASP A 137 -5.32 0.68 13.25
CA ASP A 137 -5.73 -0.66 12.81
C ASP A 137 -6.81 -1.29 13.68
N GLU A 138 -6.71 -1.15 15.00
CA GLU A 138 -7.73 -1.69 15.94
C GLU A 138 -9.11 -1.06 15.69
N GLN A 139 -9.15 0.25 15.45
CA GLN A 139 -10.38 0.98 15.14
C GLN A 139 -10.93 0.56 13.76
N ALA A 140 -10.05 0.40 12.77
CA ALA A 140 -10.44 -0.12 11.45
C ALA A 140 -11.06 -1.51 11.54
N LEU A 141 -10.43 -2.44 12.28
CA LEU A 141 -10.96 -3.81 12.49
C LEU A 141 -12.31 -3.79 13.23
N ALA A 142 -12.46 -2.93 14.23
CA ALA A 142 -13.72 -2.81 14.98
C ALA A 142 -14.89 -2.36 14.10
N ILE A 143 -14.63 -1.51 13.10
CA ILE A 143 -15.65 -1.01 12.16
C ILE A 143 -15.90 -1.99 11.01
N LEU A 144 -14.85 -2.61 10.47
CA LEU A 144 -14.94 -3.46 9.26
C LEU A 144 -15.39 -4.90 9.59
N GLY A 145 -15.04 -5.44 10.76
CA GLY A 145 -15.38 -6.81 11.14
C GLY A 145 -16.88 -7.14 11.11
N PRO A 146 -17.77 -6.29 11.64
CA PRO A 146 -19.21 -6.48 11.51
C PRO A 146 -19.70 -6.50 10.06
N LEU A 147 -19.09 -5.72 9.17
CA LEU A 147 -19.43 -5.71 7.73
C LEU A 147 -19.07 -7.02 7.05
N GLU A 148 -17.88 -7.55 7.33
CA GLU A 148 -17.46 -8.86 6.85
C GLU A 148 -18.43 -9.96 7.29
N THR A 149 -18.85 -9.95 8.56
CA THR A 149 -19.81 -10.91 9.08
C THR A 149 -21.17 -10.81 8.37
N ALA A 150 -21.62 -9.60 8.06
CA ALA A 150 -22.89 -9.36 7.37
C ALA A 150 -22.83 -9.68 5.87
N SER A 151 -21.69 -9.49 5.25
CA SER A 151 -21.46 -9.66 3.80
C SER A 151 -20.08 -10.28 3.56
N PRO A 152 -19.92 -11.59 3.78
CA PRO A 152 -18.61 -12.24 3.72
C PRO A 152 -17.92 -12.12 2.37
N ASP A 153 -18.65 -11.96 1.27
CA ASP A 153 -18.09 -11.87 -0.09
C ASP A 153 -17.96 -10.43 -0.62
N ASP A 154 -18.06 -9.43 0.25
CA ASP A 154 -17.78 -8.04 -0.11
C ASP A 154 -16.27 -7.83 -0.26
N LEU A 155 -15.81 -7.88 -1.52
CA LEU A 155 -14.39 -7.75 -1.85
C LEU A 155 -13.81 -6.38 -1.50
N ALA A 156 -14.62 -5.34 -1.36
CA ALA A 156 -14.13 -4.03 -0.92
C ALA A 156 -13.75 -4.05 0.56
N VAL A 157 -14.55 -4.70 1.40
CA VAL A 157 -14.26 -4.92 2.82
C VAL A 157 -13.05 -5.83 2.98
N GLU A 158 -12.99 -6.95 2.24
CA GLU A 158 -11.86 -7.87 2.27
C GLU A 158 -10.54 -7.18 1.88
N ALA A 159 -10.57 -6.30 0.87
CA ALA A 159 -9.39 -5.56 0.42
C ALA A 159 -8.85 -4.58 1.48
N LEU A 160 -9.69 -4.08 2.36
CA LEU A 160 -9.29 -3.27 3.50
C LEU A 160 -8.77 -4.13 4.65
N LEU A 161 -9.44 -5.24 4.95
CA LEU A 161 -9.07 -6.12 6.07
C LEU A 161 -7.74 -6.85 5.84
N ALA A 162 -7.49 -7.35 4.63
CA ALA A 162 -6.32 -8.17 4.34
C ALA A 162 -4.98 -7.50 4.74
N PRO A 163 -4.64 -6.27 4.29
CA PRO A 163 -3.40 -5.61 4.69
C PRO A 163 -3.34 -5.26 6.18
N ILE A 164 -4.48 -4.93 6.80
CA ILE A 164 -4.55 -4.64 8.23
C ILE A 164 -4.18 -5.91 9.03
N LEU A 165 -4.76 -7.04 8.71
CA LEU A 165 -4.48 -8.32 9.38
C LEU A 165 -3.00 -8.71 9.24
N VAL A 166 -2.41 -8.53 8.05
CA VAL A 166 -0.98 -8.83 7.85
C VAL A 166 -0.10 -7.99 8.78
N ARG A 167 -0.35 -6.68 8.91
CA ARG A 167 0.50 -5.80 9.73
C ARG A 167 0.20 -5.87 11.23
N THR A 168 -0.99 -6.34 11.62
CA THR A 168 -1.38 -6.52 13.04
C THR A 168 -1.01 -7.89 13.62
N GLY A 169 -0.22 -8.68 12.89
CA GLY A 169 0.28 -9.97 13.38
C GLY A 169 -0.62 -11.16 13.08
N HIS A 170 -1.59 -11.01 12.19
CA HIS A 170 -2.49 -12.07 11.70
C HIS A 170 -2.24 -12.36 10.19
N PRO A 171 -0.97 -12.60 9.77
CA PRO A 171 -0.63 -12.66 8.35
C PRO A 171 -1.28 -13.86 7.63
N ARG A 172 -1.58 -14.96 8.33
CA ARG A 172 -2.28 -16.10 7.73
C ARG A 172 -3.71 -15.73 7.34
N GLU A 173 -4.43 -15.07 8.23
CA GLU A 173 -5.80 -14.60 7.95
C GLU A 173 -5.80 -13.56 6.82
N GLY A 174 -4.85 -12.62 6.84
CA GLY A 174 -4.69 -11.64 5.75
C GLY A 174 -4.39 -12.29 4.41
N MET A 175 -3.54 -13.33 4.37
CA MET A 175 -3.24 -14.12 3.18
C MET A 175 -4.50 -14.80 2.63
N GLU A 176 -5.29 -15.45 3.48
CA GLU A 176 -6.55 -16.11 3.08
C GLU A 176 -7.53 -15.15 2.43
N ARG A 177 -7.60 -13.88 2.93
CA ARG A 177 -8.40 -12.83 2.31
C ARG A 177 -7.85 -12.40 0.95
N TYR A 178 -6.55 -12.28 0.80
CA TYR A 178 -5.94 -12.00 -0.51
C TYR A 178 -6.25 -13.12 -1.52
N VAL A 179 -6.18 -14.39 -1.12
CA VAL A 179 -6.58 -15.55 -1.96
C VAL A 179 -8.05 -15.45 -2.36
N LYS A 180 -8.93 -15.10 -1.41
CA LYS A 180 -10.36 -14.90 -1.65
C LYS A 180 -10.61 -13.79 -2.68
N ILE A 181 -9.96 -12.63 -2.52
CA ILE A 181 -10.02 -11.52 -3.48
C ILE A 181 -9.51 -11.97 -4.85
N GLY A 182 -8.41 -12.69 -4.89
CA GLY A 182 -7.84 -13.24 -6.12
C GLY A 182 -8.82 -14.14 -6.86
N ARG A 183 -9.45 -15.04 -6.12
CA ARG A 183 -10.38 -16.05 -6.67
C ARG A 183 -11.70 -15.46 -7.12
N LEU A 184 -12.39 -14.70 -6.26
CA LEU A 184 -13.73 -14.17 -6.55
C LEU A 184 -13.67 -12.93 -7.45
N GLY A 185 -12.65 -12.08 -7.27
CA GLY A 185 -12.46 -10.85 -8.02
C GLY A 185 -11.62 -11.01 -9.30
N HIS A 186 -11.13 -12.23 -9.61
CA HIS A 186 -10.18 -12.47 -10.71
C HIS A 186 -8.99 -11.48 -10.67
N ASN A 187 -8.44 -11.26 -9.47
CA ASN A 187 -7.45 -10.23 -9.20
C ASN A 187 -6.05 -10.83 -9.06
N ALA A 188 -5.22 -10.70 -10.09
CA ALA A 188 -3.84 -11.19 -10.10
C ALA A 188 -2.97 -10.53 -9.01
N GLN A 189 -3.20 -9.24 -8.73
CA GLN A 189 -2.44 -8.52 -7.69
C GLN A 189 -2.72 -9.08 -6.29
N ALA A 190 -3.95 -9.47 -6.02
CA ALA A 190 -4.30 -10.07 -4.74
C ALA A 190 -3.60 -11.44 -4.54
N TYR A 191 -3.55 -12.28 -5.56
CA TYR A 191 -2.76 -13.51 -5.51
C TYR A 191 -1.26 -13.25 -5.32
N LEU A 192 -0.70 -12.21 -5.96
CA LEU A 192 0.69 -11.83 -5.72
C LEU A 192 0.92 -11.45 -4.24
N LEU A 193 0.03 -10.68 -3.64
CA LEU A 193 0.12 -10.31 -2.21
C LEU A 193 -0.04 -11.52 -1.29
N ALA A 194 -0.91 -12.47 -1.65
CA ALA A 194 -1.02 -13.75 -0.96
C ALA A 194 0.30 -14.52 -1.00
N GLY A 195 0.87 -14.74 -2.17
CA GLY A 195 2.15 -15.42 -2.34
C GLY A 195 3.32 -14.76 -1.63
N GLN A 196 3.39 -13.43 -1.63
CA GLN A 196 4.38 -12.67 -0.85
C GLN A 196 4.22 -12.88 0.66
N THR A 197 2.97 -12.94 1.12
CA THR A 197 2.66 -13.21 2.53
C THR A 197 2.99 -14.65 2.89
N ALA A 198 2.68 -15.60 2.01
CA ALA A 198 3.02 -17.02 2.15
C ALA A 198 4.55 -17.24 2.28
N LEU A 199 5.37 -16.54 1.47
CA LEU A 199 6.84 -16.58 1.60
C LEU A 199 7.30 -16.15 3.00
N LYS A 200 6.74 -15.07 3.54
CA LYS A 200 7.07 -14.58 4.90
C LYS A 200 6.68 -15.57 5.99
N LEU A 201 5.64 -16.36 5.74
CA LEU A 201 5.17 -17.42 6.63
C LEU A 201 5.89 -18.77 6.40
N SER A 202 6.86 -18.83 5.46
CA SER A 202 7.52 -20.06 5.02
C SER A 202 6.55 -21.12 4.44
N LEU A 203 5.41 -20.70 3.93
CA LEU A 203 4.40 -21.52 3.24
C LEU A 203 4.73 -21.56 1.74
N TYR A 204 5.76 -22.30 1.39
CA TYR A 204 6.36 -22.26 0.03
C TYR A 204 5.46 -22.85 -1.04
N GLU A 205 4.67 -23.85 -0.70
CA GLU A 205 3.66 -24.43 -1.61
C GLU A 205 2.57 -23.41 -1.94
N ASP A 206 2.02 -22.76 -0.91
CA ASP A 206 1.02 -21.71 -1.10
C ASP A 206 1.60 -20.55 -1.92
N ALA A 207 2.84 -20.14 -1.65
CA ALA A 207 3.52 -19.07 -2.40
C ALA A 207 3.67 -19.39 -3.89
N ARG A 208 4.03 -20.64 -4.22
CA ARG A 208 4.09 -21.12 -5.61
C ARG A 208 2.71 -21.12 -6.25
N ASP A 209 1.71 -21.68 -5.58
CA ASP A 209 0.35 -21.85 -6.12
C ASP A 209 -0.32 -20.50 -6.35
N ASP A 210 -0.15 -19.56 -5.43
CA ASP A 210 -0.64 -18.19 -5.58
C ASP A 210 0.06 -17.44 -6.71
N ALA A 211 1.39 -17.59 -6.83
CA ALA A 211 2.13 -17.03 -7.97
C ALA A 211 1.65 -17.63 -9.30
N ASP A 212 1.45 -18.95 -9.38
CA ASP A 212 0.93 -19.61 -10.56
C ASP A 212 -0.51 -19.16 -10.89
N ALA A 213 -1.37 -18.93 -9.88
CA ALA A 213 -2.70 -18.36 -10.06
C ALA A 213 -2.64 -16.92 -10.57
N ALA A 214 -1.73 -16.09 -10.03
CA ALA A 214 -1.50 -14.73 -10.52
C ALA A 214 -1.04 -14.71 -11.98
N LEU A 215 -0.10 -15.60 -12.36
CA LEU A 215 0.42 -15.72 -13.73
C LEU A 215 -0.65 -16.16 -14.74
N LYS A 216 -1.60 -17.01 -14.34
CA LYS A 216 -2.75 -17.38 -15.19
C LYS A 216 -3.64 -16.20 -15.52
N LEU A 217 -3.78 -15.25 -14.60
CA LEU A 217 -4.61 -14.05 -14.79
C LEU A 217 -3.83 -12.93 -15.50
N ASN A 218 -2.57 -12.74 -15.14
CA ASN A 218 -1.71 -11.72 -15.74
C ASN A 218 -0.24 -12.22 -15.82
N PRO A 219 0.17 -12.79 -16.95
CA PRO A 219 1.54 -13.30 -17.14
C PRO A 219 2.64 -12.22 -17.08
N GLN A 220 2.28 -10.94 -17.16
CA GLN A 220 3.22 -9.82 -17.15
C GLN A 220 3.18 -9.04 -15.84
N LEU A 221 2.47 -9.53 -14.81
CA LEU A 221 2.40 -8.83 -13.53
C LEU A 221 3.79 -8.79 -12.88
N PRO A 222 4.34 -7.58 -12.60
CA PRO A 222 5.66 -7.44 -11.99
C PRO A 222 5.75 -8.15 -10.64
N GLY A 223 6.91 -8.78 -10.36
CA GLY A 223 7.19 -9.44 -9.08
C GLY A 223 6.64 -10.86 -8.94
N VAL A 224 5.73 -11.32 -9.80
CA VAL A 224 5.15 -12.67 -9.67
C VAL A 224 6.20 -13.76 -9.91
N TYR A 225 7.03 -13.60 -10.95
CA TYR A 225 8.12 -14.54 -11.22
C TYR A 225 9.16 -14.57 -10.11
N THR A 226 9.37 -13.44 -9.41
CA THR A 226 10.25 -13.38 -8.24
C THR A 226 9.68 -14.21 -7.10
N VAL A 227 8.40 -14.02 -6.75
CA VAL A 227 7.73 -14.83 -5.71
C VAL A 227 7.80 -16.31 -6.03
N ARG A 228 7.45 -16.70 -7.26
CA ARG A 228 7.54 -18.09 -7.73
C ARG A 228 8.96 -18.63 -7.61
N GLY A 229 9.93 -17.86 -8.08
CA GLY A 229 11.34 -18.22 -8.06
C GLY A 229 11.95 -18.32 -6.66
N MET A 230 11.42 -17.58 -5.69
CA MET A 230 11.82 -17.65 -4.28
C MET A 230 11.26 -18.92 -3.58
N ALA A 231 10.07 -19.36 -3.95
CA ALA A 231 9.43 -20.54 -3.36
C ALA A 231 10.06 -21.86 -3.85
N LEU A 232 10.33 -21.98 -5.15
CA LEU A 232 10.71 -23.23 -5.81
C LEU A 232 11.99 -23.89 -5.28
N PRO A 233 13.09 -23.17 -4.91
CA PRO A 233 14.29 -23.81 -4.37
C PRO A 233 14.03 -24.52 -3.03
N LEU A 234 13.10 -24.01 -2.26
CA LEU A 234 12.73 -24.56 -0.94
C LEU A 234 11.79 -25.77 -1.07
N LEU A 235 11.20 -25.94 -2.25
CA LEU A 235 10.43 -27.12 -2.66
C LEU A 235 11.28 -28.14 -3.44
N GLY A 236 12.61 -27.89 -3.59
CA GLY A 236 13.53 -28.77 -4.32
C GLY A 236 13.54 -28.58 -5.83
N ASP A 237 12.78 -27.66 -6.39
CA ASP A 237 12.75 -27.37 -7.83
C ASP A 237 13.71 -26.22 -8.19
N SER A 238 15.01 -26.50 -8.14
CA SER A 238 16.04 -25.54 -8.55
C SER A 238 15.97 -25.17 -10.04
N PRO A 239 15.71 -26.10 -10.99
CA PRO A 239 15.55 -25.73 -12.39
C PRO A 239 14.39 -24.77 -12.65
N GLY A 240 13.21 -25.03 -12.08
CA GLY A 240 12.05 -24.14 -12.18
C GLY A 240 12.30 -22.78 -11.54
N ALA A 241 13.07 -22.73 -10.44
CA ALA A 241 13.49 -21.49 -9.81
C ALA A 241 14.36 -20.63 -10.74
N ILE A 242 15.39 -21.25 -11.35
CA ILE A 242 16.30 -20.56 -12.29
C ILE A 242 15.50 -19.99 -13.48
N GLU A 243 14.57 -20.75 -14.05
CA GLU A 243 13.71 -20.28 -15.13
C GLU A 243 12.86 -19.07 -14.70
N ALA A 244 12.18 -19.17 -13.56
CA ALA A 244 11.30 -18.10 -13.06
C ALA A 244 12.11 -16.83 -12.76
N LEU A 245 13.25 -16.95 -12.06
CA LEU A 245 14.10 -15.81 -11.71
C LEU A 245 14.71 -15.13 -12.94
N ASN A 246 15.08 -15.89 -13.97
CA ASN A 246 15.51 -15.29 -15.23
C ASN A 246 14.39 -14.50 -15.92
N LYS A 247 13.14 -14.97 -15.86
CA LYS A 247 11.97 -14.18 -16.33
C LYS A 247 11.75 -12.93 -15.49
N ALA A 248 11.91 -13.00 -14.18
CA ALA A 248 11.85 -11.85 -13.30
C ALA A 248 12.90 -10.79 -13.69
N LEU A 249 14.16 -11.21 -13.89
CA LEU A 249 15.26 -10.32 -14.26
C LEU A 249 15.16 -9.78 -15.70
N ALA A 250 14.48 -10.49 -16.58
CA ALA A 250 14.17 -9.95 -17.91
C ALA A 250 13.14 -8.81 -17.85
N ALA A 251 12.23 -8.85 -16.88
CA ALA A 251 11.23 -7.79 -16.65
C ALA A 251 11.81 -6.65 -15.80
N ASP A 252 12.54 -6.96 -14.73
CA ASP A 252 13.25 -5.99 -13.88
C ASP A 252 14.69 -6.42 -13.64
N PRO A 253 15.66 -5.87 -14.41
CA PRO A 253 17.07 -6.14 -14.23
C PRO A 253 17.67 -5.65 -12.90
N ASN A 254 16.92 -4.95 -12.09
CA ASN A 254 17.34 -4.41 -10.79
C ASN A 254 16.61 -5.06 -9.61
N ASP A 255 15.91 -6.16 -9.82
CA ASP A 255 15.26 -6.92 -8.76
C ASP A 255 16.34 -7.59 -7.88
N PHE A 256 16.52 -7.04 -6.67
CA PHE A 256 17.47 -7.55 -5.69
C PHE A 256 17.13 -9.00 -5.27
N ASP A 257 15.87 -9.29 -4.98
CA ASP A 257 15.44 -10.58 -4.46
C ASP A 257 15.61 -11.68 -5.53
N ALA A 258 15.37 -11.33 -6.79
CA ALA A 258 15.62 -12.22 -7.92
C ALA A 258 17.12 -12.50 -8.10
N HIS A 259 17.97 -11.47 -8.08
CA HIS A 259 19.43 -11.66 -8.17
C HIS A 259 19.97 -12.45 -6.99
N PHE A 260 19.59 -12.12 -5.77
CA PHE A 260 20.03 -12.80 -4.57
C PHE A 260 19.62 -14.29 -4.59
N THR A 261 18.34 -14.57 -4.85
CA THR A 261 17.82 -15.93 -4.86
C THR A 261 18.42 -16.76 -6.00
N LEU A 262 18.58 -16.18 -7.19
CA LEU A 262 19.21 -16.84 -8.32
C LEU A 262 20.66 -17.18 -8.02
N GLY A 263 21.43 -16.25 -7.44
CA GLY A 263 22.81 -16.48 -7.04
C GLY A 263 22.94 -17.63 -6.03
N LYS A 264 22.10 -17.64 -5.00
CA LYS A 264 22.03 -18.72 -4.01
C LYS A 264 21.67 -20.08 -4.65
N THR A 265 20.68 -20.09 -5.55
CA THR A 265 20.21 -21.29 -6.25
C THR A 265 21.29 -21.85 -7.15
N LEU A 266 21.97 -21.01 -7.94
CA LEU A 266 23.07 -21.40 -8.82
C LEU A 266 24.26 -21.94 -8.03
N ARG A 267 24.62 -21.35 -6.88
CA ARG A 267 25.65 -21.89 -5.98
C ARG A 267 25.31 -23.33 -5.56
N THR A 268 24.06 -23.55 -5.15
CA THR A 268 23.59 -24.87 -4.73
C THR A 268 23.59 -25.88 -5.90
N ALA A 269 23.31 -25.42 -7.10
CA ALA A 269 23.36 -26.20 -8.34
C ALA A 269 24.81 -26.42 -8.87
N GLY A 270 25.82 -25.77 -8.27
CA GLY A 270 27.22 -25.90 -8.66
C GLY A 270 27.69 -24.92 -9.73
N ASP A 271 26.84 -24.05 -10.25
CA ASP A 271 27.25 -22.97 -11.16
C ASP A 271 27.80 -21.78 -10.35
N LEU A 272 29.05 -21.91 -9.87
CA LEU A 272 29.73 -20.89 -9.08
C LEU A 272 29.95 -19.58 -9.87
N PRO A 273 30.35 -19.60 -11.18
CA PRO A 273 30.46 -18.38 -11.97
C PRO A 273 29.14 -17.61 -12.11
N GLY A 274 28.05 -18.32 -12.35
CA GLY A 274 26.71 -17.75 -12.40
C GLY A 274 26.30 -17.16 -11.04
N ALA A 275 26.49 -17.91 -9.96
CA ALA A 275 26.22 -17.48 -8.60
C ALA A 275 26.95 -16.18 -8.25
N ARG A 276 28.26 -16.11 -8.50
CA ARG A 276 29.10 -14.92 -8.28
C ARG A 276 28.55 -13.71 -9.01
N ARG A 277 28.21 -13.84 -10.29
CA ARG A 277 27.69 -12.73 -11.10
C ARG A 277 26.42 -12.16 -10.53
N HIS A 278 25.47 -13.01 -10.15
CA HIS A 278 24.20 -12.56 -9.61
C HIS A 278 24.32 -12.01 -8.19
N LEU A 279 25.12 -12.63 -7.31
CA LEU A 279 25.37 -12.10 -5.96
C LEU A 279 26.13 -10.76 -6.01
N ALA A 280 27.10 -10.59 -6.90
CA ALA A 280 27.77 -9.31 -7.09
C ALA A 280 26.78 -8.21 -7.49
N ARG A 281 25.79 -8.54 -8.34
CA ARG A 281 24.74 -7.58 -8.68
C ARG A 281 23.81 -7.29 -7.49
N ALA A 282 23.46 -8.28 -6.70
CA ALA A 282 22.67 -8.08 -5.47
C ALA A 282 23.40 -7.15 -4.48
N MET A 283 24.72 -7.35 -4.28
CA MET A 283 25.54 -6.48 -3.43
C MET A 283 25.61 -5.04 -3.96
N GLN A 284 25.63 -4.83 -5.28
CA GLN A 284 25.55 -3.48 -5.87
C GLN A 284 24.19 -2.81 -5.64
N LEU A 285 23.10 -3.58 -5.71
CA LEU A 285 21.73 -3.10 -5.51
C LEU A 285 21.44 -2.77 -4.05
N LYS A 286 21.96 -3.59 -3.12
CA LYS A 286 21.85 -3.38 -1.67
C LYS A 286 23.21 -3.57 -1.00
N PRO A 287 24.06 -2.52 -0.92
CA PRO A 287 25.41 -2.62 -0.34
C PRO A 287 25.44 -2.90 1.16
N ASP A 288 24.31 -2.72 1.85
CA ASP A 288 24.11 -2.98 3.28
C ASP A 288 23.49 -4.35 3.57
N SER A 289 23.39 -5.22 2.57
CA SER A 289 22.79 -6.55 2.73
C SER A 289 23.79 -7.56 3.28
N ALA A 290 23.82 -7.78 4.59
CA ALA A 290 24.64 -8.80 5.24
C ALA A 290 24.48 -10.20 4.59
N VAL A 291 23.25 -10.57 4.22
CA VAL A 291 22.97 -11.89 3.61
C VAL A 291 23.59 -12.04 2.21
N ALA A 292 23.72 -10.94 1.45
CA ALA A 292 24.34 -11.00 0.13
C ALA A 292 25.87 -11.24 0.24
N PHE A 293 26.55 -10.55 1.15
CA PHE A 293 27.97 -10.79 1.46
C PHE A 293 28.19 -12.22 2.00
N TYR A 294 27.34 -12.67 2.89
CA TYR A 294 27.42 -14.04 3.41
C TYR A 294 27.33 -15.09 2.29
N GLU A 295 26.37 -14.98 1.37
CA GLU A 295 26.25 -15.94 0.26
C GLU A 295 27.39 -15.80 -0.74
N MET A 296 27.94 -14.58 -0.97
CA MET A 296 29.15 -14.40 -1.78
C MET A 296 30.36 -15.09 -1.13
N ALA A 297 30.58 -14.90 0.16
CA ALA A 297 31.63 -15.61 0.90
C ALA A 297 31.53 -17.14 0.77
N ARG A 298 30.31 -17.68 0.75
CA ARG A 298 30.08 -19.12 0.55
C ARG A 298 30.45 -19.56 -0.88
N VAL A 299 30.21 -18.73 -1.90
CA VAL A 299 30.67 -18.95 -3.26
C VAL A 299 32.20 -18.98 -3.29
N GLU A 300 32.84 -17.98 -2.69
CA GLU A 300 34.28 -17.81 -2.63
C GLU A 300 34.98 -18.99 -1.92
N ARG A 301 34.40 -19.42 -0.81
CA ARG A 301 34.84 -20.62 -0.13
C ARG A 301 34.76 -21.86 -1.04
N SER A 302 33.68 -22.01 -1.82
CA SER A 302 33.49 -23.11 -2.75
C SER A 302 34.50 -23.07 -3.92
N GLU A 303 34.91 -21.85 -4.32
CA GLU A 303 35.99 -21.63 -5.32
C GLU A 303 37.41 -21.76 -4.73
N ASN A 304 37.52 -22.06 -3.42
CA ASN A 304 38.79 -22.08 -2.67
C ASN A 304 39.50 -20.72 -2.57
N LYS A 305 38.77 -19.61 -2.69
CA LYS A 305 39.25 -18.24 -2.49
C LYS A 305 39.06 -17.84 -1.02
N ILE A 306 39.90 -18.43 -0.16
CA ILE A 306 39.67 -18.43 1.29
C ILE A 306 39.79 -17.01 1.89
N GLU A 307 40.79 -16.24 1.42
CA GLU A 307 41.05 -14.88 1.90
C GLU A 307 39.93 -13.92 1.52
N ASP A 308 39.32 -14.09 0.33
CA ASP A 308 38.17 -13.27 -0.09
C ASP A 308 36.93 -13.66 0.72
N ALA A 309 36.69 -14.95 0.91
CA ALA A 309 35.59 -15.44 1.75
C ALA A 309 35.68 -14.91 3.19
N VAL A 310 36.88 -14.82 3.77
CA VAL A 310 37.10 -14.22 5.11
C VAL A 310 36.64 -12.78 5.12
N LYS A 311 37.06 -11.97 4.14
CA LYS A 311 36.68 -10.54 4.06
C LYS A 311 35.16 -10.36 3.96
N ASP A 312 34.49 -11.16 3.12
CA ASP A 312 33.06 -11.04 2.93
C ASP A 312 32.27 -11.55 4.13
N PHE A 313 32.74 -12.59 4.87
CA PHE A 313 32.12 -12.96 6.14
C PHE A 313 32.35 -11.90 7.21
N GLU A 314 33.57 -11.32 7.33
CA GLU A 314 33.84 -10.19 8.25
C GLU A 314 32.92 -9.00 7.94
N HIS A 315 32.70 -8.72 6.65
CA HIS A 315 31.80 -7.65 6.23
C HIS A 315 30.33 -7.94 6.58
N ALA A 316 29.87 -9.19 6.40
CA ALA A 316 28.55 -9.62 6.80
C ALA A 316 28.33 -9.44 8.32
N ILE A 317 29.34 -9.79 9.13
CA ILE A 317 29.32 -9.57 10.59
C ILE A 317 29.29 -8.07 10.93
N HIS A 318 30.05 -7.25 10.20
CA HIS A 318 30.02 -5.80 10.41
C HIS A 318 28.64 -5.20 10.17
N LEU A 319 27.92 -5.69 9.14
CA LEU A 319 26.57 -5.24 8.80
C LEU A 319 25.51 -5.77 9.78
N ASP A 320 25.66 -7.00 10.25
CA ASP A 320 24.77 -7.58 11.26
C ASP A 320 25.59 -8.33 12.35
N PRO A 321 26.06 -7.63 13.41
CA PRO A 321 26.87 -8.21 14.46
C PRO A 321 26.14 -9.23 15.35
N LYS A 322 24.81 -9.36 15.23
CA LYS A 322 24.01 -10.31 16.00
C LYS A 322 23.74 -11.61 15.26
N TRP A 323 24.10 -11.69 14.00
CA TRP A 323 23.89 -12.86 13.17
C TRP A 323 24.99 -13.92 13.43
N ALA A 324 24.63 -15.00 14.10
CA ALA A 324 25.58 -16.03 14.53
C ALA A 324 26.24 -16.82 13.39
N GLN A 325 25.51 -17.11 12.28
CA GLN A 325 25.97 -17.98 11.21
C GLN A 325 27.31 -17.58 10.55
N PRO A 326 27.60 -16.31 10.24
CA PRO A 326 28.91 -15.93 9.68
C PRO A 326 30.07 -16.23 10.61
N HIS A 327 29.91 -16.16 11.93
CA HIS A 327 30.97 -16.44 12.92
C HIS A 327 31.44 -17.90 12.87
N VAL A 328 30.52 -18.87 12.77
CA VAL A 328 30.93 -20.29 12.67
C VAL A 328 31.64 -20.59 11.35
N GLU A 329 31.18 -19.98 10.26
CA GLU A 329 31.83 -20.12 8.96
C GLU A 329 33.23 -19.50 8.96
N LEU A 330 33.37 -18.32 9.53
CA LEU A 330 34.62 -17.59 9.64
C LEU A 330 35.61 -18.31 10.58
N SER A 331 35.15 -18.84 11.70
CA SER A 331 35.94 -19.66 12.61
C SER A 331 36.60 -20.84 11.88
N ALA A 332 35.83 -21.58 11.07
CA ALA A 332 36.33 -22.70 10.28
C ALA A 332 37.41 -22.28 9.27
N LEU A 333 37.23 -21.11 8.65
CA LEU A 333 38.22 -20.58 7.70
C LEU A 333 39.52 -20.14 8.40
N TYR A 334 39.44 -19.52 9.57
CA TYR A 334 40.63 -19.14 10.35
C TYR A 334 41.44 -20.36 10.80
N PHE A 335 40.81 -21.43 11.26
CA PHE A 335 41.51 -22.68 11.55
C PHE A 335 42.23 -23.22 10.29
N ARG A 336 41.56 -23.18 9.14
CA ARG A 336 42.15 -23.61 7.86
C ARG A 336 43.35 -22.74 7.45
N LEU A 337 43.35 -21.46 7.77
CA LEU A 337 44.43 -20.50 7.51
C LEU A 337 45.56 -20.57 8.58
N ASN A 338 45.53 -21.55 9.48
CA ASN A 338 46.46 -21.63 10.60
C ASN A 338 46.48 -20.41 11.51
N ARG A 339 45.29 -19.83 11.74
CA ARG A 339 45.01 -18.69 12.65
C ARG A 339 44.09 -19.14 13.80
N PRO A 340 44.58 -20.05 14.68
CA PRO A 340 43.71 -20.68 15.67
C PRO A 340 43.13 -19.68 16.69
N ALA A 341 43.90 -18.65 17.08
CA ALA A 341 43.42 -17.63 18.02
C ALA A 341 42.20 -16.86 17.49
N ASP A 342 42.21 -16.55 16.22
CA ASP A 342 41.08 -15.91 15.54
C ASP A 342 39.89 -16.88 15.42
N GLY A 343 40.18 -18.13 15.09
CA GLY A 343 39.16 -19.18 15.01
C GLY A 343 38.42 -19.41 16.33
N GLU A 344 39.16 -19.49 17.43
CA GLU A 344 38.55 -19.64 18.76
C GLU A 344 37.74 -18.40 19.19
N ARG A 345 38.20 -17.20 18.84
CA ARG A 345 37.43 -15.96 19.09
C ARG A 345 36.08 -15.98 18.39
N GLU A 346 36.05 -16.29 17.08
CA GLU A 346 34.81 -16.34 16.31
C GLU A 346 33.89 -17.47 16.80
N LYS A 347 34.45 -18.62 17.19
CA LYS A 347 33.68 -19.69 17.82
C LYS A 347 33.02 -19.27 19.13
N ALA A 348 33.77 -18.60 19.98
CA ALA A 348 33.24 -18.09 21.24
C ALA A 348 32.10 -17.07 21.00
N GLU A 349 32.21 -16.24 19.97
CA GLU A 349 31.18 -15.30 19.63
C GLU A 349 29.92 -15.99 19.02
N PHE A 350 30.10 -17.01 18.19
CA PHE A 350 29.00 -17.87 17.75
C PHE A 350 28.27 -18.50 18.95
N ASP A 351 29.01 -19.09 19.89
CA ASP A 351 28.44 -19.72 21.07
C ASP A 351 27.67 -18.67 21.92
N ARG A 352 28.22 -17.49 22.08
CA ARG A 352 27.59 -16.38 22.82
C ARG A 352 26.26 -15.93 22.16
N LEU A 353 26.24 -15.83 20.85
CA LEU A 353 25.06 -15.37 20.10
C LEU A 353 23.97 -16.45 20.00
N ASN A 354 24.36 -17.73 20.04
CA ASN A 354 23.47 -18.88 19.86
C ASN A 354 22.84 -19.37 21.19
N VAL A 355 23.13 -18.72 22.31
CA VAL A 355 22.53 -19.05 23.60
C VAL A 355 21.22 -18.29 23.80
N LEU A 356 20.11 -19.02 23.91
CA LEU A 356 18.81 -18.45 24.28
C LEU A 356 18.81 -17.93 25.72
N PRO A 357 17.98 -16.94 26.07
CA PRO A 357 17.72 -16.56 27.46
C PRO A 357 17.28 -17.79 28.25
N GLY A 358 18.15 -18.26 29.20
CA GLY A 358 17.94 -19.48 29.96
C GLY A 358 18.94 -20.61 29.66
N GLY A 359 19.99 -20.37 28.84
CA GLY A 359 21.12 -21.29 28.64
C GLY A 359 20.83 -22.49 27.74
N LYS A 360 19.79 -22.45 26.91
CA LYS A 360 19.53 -23.48 25.90
C LYS A 360 20.08 -23.03 24.52
N LEU A 361 20.76 -23.92 23.82
CA LEU A 361 21.20 -23.68 22.43
C LEU A 361 19.99 -23.61 21.49
N GLN A 362 20.04 -22.71 20.52
CA GLN A 362 19.12 -22.74 19.38
C GLN A 362 19.52 -23.95 18.50
N ASN A 363 18.61 -24.92 18.35
CA ASN A 363 18.79 -26.06 17.43
C ASN A 363 18.43 -25.66 16.00
#